data_a70fe4524e502128770c24fe8487e6e3
#
_entry.id   a70fe4524e502128770c24fe8487e6e3
#
_cell.length_a   1.000
_cell.length_b   1.000
_cell.length_c   1.000
_cell.angle_alpha   90.00
_cell.angle_beta   90.00
_cell.angle_gamma   90.00
#
_symmetry.space_group_name_H-M   'P 1'
#
loop_
_entity.id
_entity.type
_entity.pdbx_description
1 polymer ?
#
loop_
_entity_poly.entity_id
_entity_poly.type
_entity_poly.pdbx_seq_one_letter_code
_entity_poly.pdbx_strand_id
1 'polypeptide(L)'
;FHYRAVNIWPRPIQQPTPPVWMTGMSVDTGIMAAERGHVVGTLLSGGLAKPMYDAYRRRARELGWEAGPDRFAYAAIVGVGHTREEGLRRADQIADYVRTAPVVAEPFTNPPGYNSVGANVAILKAGPRAHRIVTDRNGVPINHRTATVQQFMDTDTVFAGTPDDVFNQLQAFNARMGGVGHLLFFGQGGHLSHEDAKENIRLFGTDV
;
A
#
# COMPACT_ATOMS: atom_id res chain seq x y z
N PHE A 1 14.70 25.77 1.60
CA PHE A 1 15.81 26.05 2.50
C PHE A 1 17.11 25.95 1.70
N HIS A 2 18.08 26.86 1.93
CA HIS A 2 19.40 26.81 1.31
C HIS A 2 20.45 26.62 2.40
N TYR A 3 21.23 25.54 2.29
CA TYR A 3 22.32 25.25 3.20
C TYR A 3 23.66 25.36 2.45
N ARG A 4 24.68 25.95 3.08
CA ARG A 4 26.05 26.00 2.50
C ARG A 4 26.77 24.67 2.66
N ALA A 5 26.50 23.96 3.76
CA ALA A 5 27.03 22.64 4.02
C ALA A 5 26.10 21.91 4.99
N VAL A 6 25.90 20.61 4.78
CA VAL A 6 25.22 19.72 5.72
C VAL A 6 26.13 18.52 5.96
N ASN A 7 26.48 18.27 7.22
CA ASN A 7 27.25 17.10 7.61
C ASN A 7 26.34 16.16 8.42
N ILE A 8 26.04 14.99 7.86
CA ILE A 8 25.15 14.01 8.47
C ILE A 8 25.97 12.91 9.13
N TRP A 9 25.73 12.66 10.41
CA TRP A 9 26.35 11.62 11.21
C TRP A 9 25.29 10.81 11.95
N PRO A 10 25.50 9.48 12.13
CA PRO A 10 26.56 8.66 11.53
C PRO A 10 26.40 8.53 10.02
N ARG A 11 27.51 8.28 9.32
CA ARG A 11 27.45 7.97 7.87
C ARG A 11 26.91 6.54 7.66
N PRO A 12 26.17 6.29 6.56
CA PRO A 12 25.73 4.95 6.23
C PRO A 12 26.91 4.00 6.01
N ILE A 13 26.74 2.75 6.47
CA ILE A 13 27.69 1.67 6.18
C ILE A 13 27.48 1.16 4.76
N GLN A 14 26.24 1.12 4.28
CA GLN A 14 25.90 0.72 2.91
C GLN A 14 26.42 1.74 1.90
N GLN A 15 26.96 1.24 0.79
CA GLN A 15 27.49 2.06 -0.31
C GLN A 15 26.70 1.78 -1.60
N PRO A 16 26.39 2.82 -2.39
CA PRO A 16 26.63 4.25 -2.14
C PRO A 16 25.73 4.86 -1.07
N THR A 17 24.57 4.23 -0.78
CA THR A 17 23.60 4.64 0.24
C THR A 17 22.77 3.44 0.67
N PRO A 18 22.07 3.46 1.82
CA PRO A 18 21.00 2.50 2.11
C PRO A 18 19.93 2.53 0.99
N PRO A 19 19.21 1.41 0.76
CA PRO A 19 18.06 1.42 -0.14
C PRO A 19 17.05 2.50 0.27
N VAL A 20 16.64 3.32 -0.69
CA VAL A 20 15.68 4.39 -0.46
C VAL A 20 14.29 3.93 -0.89
N TRP A 21 13.30 4.14 -0.05
CA TRP A 21 11.91 3.83 -0.32
C TRP A 21 11.11 5.13 -0.44
N MET A 22 10.29 5.21 -1.49
CA MET A 22 9.34 6.30 -1.70
C MET A 22 7.92 5.78 -1.58
N THR A 23 7.06 6.52 -0.89
CA THR A 23 5.64 6.19 -0.79
C THR A 23 4.80 7.15 -1.61
N GLY A 24 3.75 6.65 -2.23
CA GLY A 24 2.80 7.46 -2.99
C GLY A 24 1.81 6.61 -3.76
N MET A 25 0.95 7.25 -4.55
CA MET A 25 -0.06 6.60 -5.38
C MET A 25 -0.16 7.20 -6.79
N SER A 26 0.60 8.27 -7.07
CA SER A 26 0.52 8.95 -8.36
C SER A 26 1.47 8.36 -9.39
N VAL A 27 1.12 8.52 -10.66
CA VAL A 27 2.01 8.21 -11.79
C VAL A 27 3.35 8.95 -11.65
N ASP A 28 3.32 10.22 -11.22
CA ASP A 28 4.52 11.03 -11.01
C ASP A 28 5.46 10.44 -9.95
N THR A 29 4.90 9.85 -8.87
CA THR A 29 5.70 9.14 -7.86
C THR A 29 6.43 7.95 -8.47
N GLY A 30 5.73 7.17 -9.31
CA GLY A 30 6.35 6.05 -10.03
C GLY A 30 7.49 6.48 -10.94
N ILE A 31 7.29 7.53 -11.72
CA ILE A 31 8.32 8.10 -12.61
C ILE A 31 9.53 8.59 -11.80
N MET A 32 9.29 9.38 -10.75
CA MET A 32 10.35 9.95 -9.92
C MET A 32 11.16 8.85 -9.19
N ALA A 33 10.49 7.80 -8.70
CA ALA A 33 11.16 6.68 -8.06
C ALA A 33 12.04 5.90 -9.05
N ALA A 34 11.55 5.67 -10.28
CA ALA A 34 12.32 4.98 -11.33
C ALA A 34 13.57 5.77 -11.73
N GLU A 35 13.48 7.10 -11.86
CA GLU A 35 14.61 7.97 -12.18
C GLU A 35 15.75 7.90 -11.16
N ARG A 36 15.45 7.50 -9.93
CA ARG A 36 16.40 7.40 -8.82
C ARG A 36 16.74 5.96 -8.44
N GLY A 37 16.12 4.97 -9.08
CA GLY A 37 16.26 3.57 -8.71
C GLY A 37 15.75 3.25 -7.30
N HIS A 38 14.80 4.05 -6.77
CA HIS A 38 14.22 3.83 -5.45
C HIS A 38 13.16 2.72 -5.48
N VAL A 39 12.93 2.06 -4.35
CA VAL A 39 11.75 1.21 -4.15
C VAL A 39 10.52 2.11 -4.04
N VAL A 40 9.46 1.81 -4.77
CA VAL A 40 8.20 2.53 -4.63
C VAL A 40 7.15 1.65 -3.96
N GLY A 41 6.45 2.22 -2.97
CA GLY A 41 5.43 1.51 -2.22
C GLY A 41 4.17 2.32 -1.98
N THR A 42 3.10 1.62 -1.69
CA THR A 42 1.82 2.23 -1.34
C THR A 42 1.10 1.42 -0.26
N LEU A 43 0.18 2.07 0.44
CA LEU A 43 -0.57 1.51 1.56
C LEU A 43 -2.06 1.43 1.21
N LEU A 44 -2.66 0.24 1.35
CA LEU A 44 -4.11 0.02 1.28
C LEU A 44 -4.79 0.64 0.03
N SER A 45 -4.06 0.68 -1.07
CA SER A 45 -4.53 1.31 -2.31
C SER A 45 -5.17 0.33 -3.30
N GLY A 46 -5.02 -0.97 -3.05
CA GLY A 46 -5.54 -2.02 -3.91
C GLY A 46 -5.09 -1.87 -5.37
N GLY A 47 -6.01 -2.07 -6.29
CA GLY A 47 -5.77 -1.93 -7.72
C GLY A 47 -5.30 -0.54 -8.17
N LEU A 48 -5.51 0.50 -7.38
CA LEU A 48 -5.05 1.86 -7.66
C LEU A 48 -3.52 2.00 -7.67
N ALA A 49 -2.79 1.03 -7.10
CA ALA A 49 -1.33 0.97 -7.18
C ALA A 49 -0.80 0.73 -8.59
N LYS A 50 -1.56 0.02 -9.43
CA LYS A 50 -1.10 -0.47 -10.73
C LYS A 50 -0.63 0.63 -11.69
N PRO A 51 -1.35 1.74 -11.90
CA PRO A 51 -0.88 2.81 -12.78
C PRO A 51 0.47 3.40 -12.37
N MET A 52 0.75 3.51 -11.07
CA MET A 52 2.04 3.96 -10.54
C MET A 52 3.15 2.95 -10.84
N TYR A 53 2.91 1.65 -10.61
CA TYR A 53 3.88 0.59 -10.90
C TYR A 53 4.15 0.46 -12.41
N ASP A 54 3.12 0.57 -13.24
CA ASP A 54 3.28 0.54 -14.69
C ASP A 54 4.07 1.76 -15.21
N ALA A 55 3.85 2.94 -14.62
CA ALA A 55 4.62 4.14 -14.94
C ALA A 55 6.11 4.00 -14.55
N TYR A 56 6.37 3.40 -13.39
CA TYR A 56 7.73 3.07 -12.96
C TYR A 56 8.43 2.16 -13.98
N ARG A 57 7.80 1.01 -14.33
CA ARG A 57 8.37 0.04 -15.29
C ARG A 57 8.62 0.68 -16.64
N ARG A 58 7.67 1.47 -17.14
CA ARG A 58 7.85 2.20 -18.40
C ARG A 58 9.04 3.15 -18.33
N ARG A 59 9.13 3.95 -17.25
CA ARG A 59 10.22 4.91 -17.09
C ARG A 59 11.59 4.23 -16.95
N ALA A 60 11.66 3.12 -16.23
CA ALA A 60 12.88 2.32 -16.11
C ALA A 60 13.38 1.87 -17.50
N ARG A 61 12.47 1.33 -18.35
CA ARG A 61 12.83 0.94 -19.73
C ARG A 61 13.31 2.13 -20.57
N GLU A 62 12.67 3.29 -20.47
CA GLU A 62 13.13 4.52 -21.14
C GLU A 62 14.55 4.93 -20.71
N LEU A 63 14.93 4.60 -19.48
CA LEU A 63 16.27 4.84 -18.92
C LEU A 63 17.27 3.70 -19.22
N GLY A 64 16.85 2.66 -19.94
CA GLY A 64 17.70 1.55 -20.35
C GLY A 64 17.87 0.42 -19.34
N TRP A 65 16.97 0.27 -18.37
CA TRP A 65 17.01 -0.82 -17.41
C TRP A 65 15.63 -1.44 -17.11
N GLU A 66 15.60 -2.67 -16.62
CA GLU A 66 14.36 -3.37 -16.27
C GLU A 66 14.14 -3.37 -14.75
N ALA A 67 12.94 -2.98 -14.36
CA ALA A 67 12.53 -2.96 -12.95
C ALA A 67 12.04 -4.35 -12.52
N GLY A 68 12.82 -5.03 -11.67
CA GLY A 68 12.42 -6.28 -11.05
C GLY A 68 11.34 -6.07 -9.96
N PRO A 69 10.74 -7.18 -9.46
CA PRO A 69 9.75 -7.12 -8.37
C PRO A 69 10.28 -6.45 -7.10
N ASP A 70 11.58 -6.51 -6.85
CA ASP A 70 12.28 -5.87 -5.73
C ASP A 70 12.16 -4.33 -5.70
N ARG A 71 11.64 -3.73 -6.76
CA ARG A 71 11.37 -2.28 -6.82
C ARG A 71 9.99 -1.89 -6.37
N PHE A 72 9.11 -2.86 -6.08
CA PHE A 72 7.71 -2.60 -5.74
C PHE A 72 7.35 -3.15 -4.37
N ALA A 73 6.71 -2.31 -3.56
CA ALA A 73 6.24 -2.63 -2.23
C ALA A 73 4.75 -2.33 -2.08
N TYR A 74 4.04 -3.21 -1.39
CA TYR A 74 2.64 -3.03 -1.09
C TYR A 74 2.35 -3.31 0.37
N ALA A 75 1.63 -2.41 1.04
CA ALA A 75 1.16 -2.62 2.41
C ALA A 75 -0.32 -2.97 2.42
N ALA A 76 -0.66 -4.10 3.03
CA ALA A 76 -2.01 -4.62 3.11
C ALA A 76 -2.36 -5.09 4.52
N ILE A 77 -3.64 -5.03 4.86
CA ILE A 77 -4.19 -5.73 6.02
C ILE A 77 -4.24 -7.22 5.70
N VAL A 78 -3.71 -8.04 6.61
CA VAL A 78 -3.75 -9.49 6.45
C VAL A 78 -4.28 -10.14 7.72
N GLY A 79 -5.34 -10.93 7.56
CA GLY A 79 -5.95 -11.72 8.64
C GLY A 79 -5.88 -13.21 8.32
N VAL A 80 -5.03 -13.95 9.03
CA VAL A 80 -4.86 -15.38 8.89
C VAL A 80 -5.48 -16.09 10.09
N GLY A 81 -6.22 -17.15 9.86
CA GLY A 81 -6.80 -18.00 10.89
C GLY A 81 -6.65 -19.47 10.55
N HIS A 82 -6.83 -20.35 11.54
CA HIS A 82 -6.93 -21.79 11.29
C HIS A 82 -8.19 -22.15 10.49
N THR A 83 -9.22 -21.30 10.62
CA THR A 83 -10.41 -21.36 9.78
C THR A 83 -10.59 -20.05 9.03
N ARG A 84 -11.38 -20.11 7.95
CA ARG A 84 -11.70 -18.91 7.16
C ARG A 84 -12.40 -17.84 8.01
N GLU A 85 -13.31 -18.26 8.90
CA GLU A 85 -14.06 -17.38 9.80
C GLU A 85 -13.11 -16.63 10.75
N GLU A 86 -12.12 -17.32 11.31
CA GLU A 86 -11.11 -16.68 12.18
C GLU A 86 -10.29 -15.66 11.43
N GLY A 87 -9.81 -15.99 10.22
CA GLY A 87 -9.07 -15.08 9.39
C GLY A 87 -9.88 -13.83 9.03
N LEU A 88 -11.12 -14.01 8.61
CA LEU A 88 -12.05 -12.91 8.31
C LEU A 88 -12.32 -12.04 9.54
N ARG A 89 -12.56 -12.65 10.71
CA ARG A 89 -12.78 -11.91 11.97
C ARG A 89 -11.54 -11.06 12.33
N ARG A 90 -10.35 -11.64 12.26
CA ARG A 90 -9.10 -10.91 12.54
C ARG A 90 -8.92 -9.73 11.58
N ALA A 91 -9.09 -9.97 10.29
CA ALA A 91 -8.99 -8.91 9.29
C ALA A 91 -10.02 -7.81 9.49
N ASP A 92 -11.26 -8.15 9.85
CA ASP A 92 -12.33 -7.20 10.11
C ASP A 92 -12.00 -6.28 11.31
N GLN A 93 -11.48 -6.86 12.39
CA GLN A 93 -11.05 -6.12 13.57
C GLN A 93 -9.86 -5.19 13.26
N ILE A 94 -8.89 -5.62 12.42
CA ILE A 94 -7.80 -4.75 11.99
C ILE A 94 -8.33 -3.63 11.10
N ALA A 95 -9.29 -3.93 10.20
CA ALA A 95 -9.87 -2.96 9.27
C ALA A 95 -10.64 -1.84 9.98
N ASP A 96 -11.05 -2.02 11.24
CA ASP A 96 -11.63 -0.94 12.06
C ASP A 96 -10.70 0.25 12.21
N TYR A 97 -9.40 0.05 12.15
CA TYR A 97 -8.43 1.14 12.05
C TYR A 97 -8.71 2.06 10.85
N VAL A 98 -9.01 1.47 9.68
CA VAL A 98 -9.32 2.24 8.45
C VAL A 98 -10.69 2.90 8.55
N ARG A 99 -11.69 2.19 9.08
CA ARG A 99 -13.06 2.70 9.22
C ARG A 99 -13.13 3.88 10.17
N THR A 100 -12.36 3.84 11.26
CA THR A 100 -12.38 4.82 12.35
C THR A 100 -11.29 5.88 12.24
N ALA A 101 -10.41 5.81 11.24
CA ALA A 101 -9.33 6.77 11.06
C ALA A 101 -9.84 8.22 11.12
N PRO A 102 -9.20 9.10 11.89
CA PRO A 102 -9.64 10.47 12.05
C PRO A 102 -9.64 11.21 10.71
N VAL A 103 -10.64 12.06 10.53
CA VAL A 103 -10.68 12.97 9.38
C VAL A 103 -9.73 14.12 9.65
N VAL A 104 -8.70 14.23 8.85
CA VAL A 104 -7.86 15.43 8.85
C VAL A 104 -8.66 16.58 8.26
N ALA A 105 -8.62 17.75 8.90
CA ALA A 105 -9.30 18.93 8.39
C ALA A 105 -8.81 19.30 6.98
N GLU A 106 -9.70 19.75 6.12
CA GLU A 106 -9.45 19.97 4.69
C GLU A 106 -8.18 20.78 4.37
N PRO A 107 -7.83 21.85 5.10
CA PRO A 107 -6.59 22.60 4.86
C PRO A 107 -5.31 21.77 5.05
N PHE A 108 -5.38 20.66 5.79
CA PHE A 108 -4.23 19.80 6.09
C PHE A 108 -4.19 18.53 5.24
N THR A 109 -5.25 18.23 4.48
CA THR A 109 -5.30 17.06 3.61
C THR A 109 -4.49 17.24 2.33
N ASN A 110 -4.33 18.48 1.90
CA ASN A 110 -3.59 18.82 0.67
C ASN A 110 -2.87 20.17 0.83
N PRO A 111 -1.82 20.24 1.68
CA PRO A 111 -1.09 21.48 1.88
C PRO A 111 -0.40 21.92 0.58
N PRO A 112 -0.20 23.24 0.36
CA PRO A 112 0.45 23.75 -0.83
C PRO A 112 1.82 23.11 -1.09
N GLY A 113 2.04 22.67 -2.32
CA GLY A 113 3.32 22.04 -2.75
C GLY A 113 3.48 20.57 -2.35
N TYR A 114 2.49 19.96 -1.70
CA TYR A 114 2.52 18.54 -1.33
C TYR A 114 2.27 17.62 -2.53
N ASN A 115 1.32 17.97 -3.37
CA ASN A 115 0.99 17.23 -4.58
C ASN A 115 1.45 17.95 -5.85
N SER A 116 1.73 17.20 -6.91
CA SER A 116 1.93 17.79 -8.24
C SER A 116 0.65 18.47 -8.75
N VAL A 117 0.79 19.36 -9.71
CA VAL A 117 -0.37 20.03 -10.35
C VAL A 117 -1.34 19.00 -10.94
N GLY A 118 -0.81 17.95 -11.58
CA GLY A 118 -1.62 16.87 -12.15
C GLY A 118 -2.41 16.10 -11.09
N ALA A 119 -1.78 15.79 -9.95
CA ALA A 119 -2.44 15.15 -8.82
C ALA A 119 -3.53 16.03 -8.21
N ASN A 120 -3.28 17.34 -8.06
CA ASN A 120 -4.28 18.29 -7.57
C ASN A 120 -5.50 18.38 -8.51
N VAL A 121 -5.27 18.43 -9.83
CA VAL A 121 -6.36 18.41 -10.84
C VAL A 121 -7.17 17.11 -10.73
N ALA A 122 -6.52 15.97 -10.53
CA ALA A 122 -7.20 14.69 -10.35
C ALA A 122 -8.06 14.67 -9.07
N ILE A 123 -7.54 15.18 -7.95
CA ILE A 123 -8.27 15.31 -6.69
C ILE A 123 -9.50 16.23 -6.85
N LEU A 124 -9.34 17.37 -7.50
CA LEU A 124 -10.44 18.30 -7.75
C LEU A 124 -11.54 17.68 -8.61
N LYS A 125 -11.17 16.94 -9.66
CA LYS A 125 -12.13 16.24 -10.53
C LYS A 125 -12.86 15.11 -9.79
N ALA A 126 -12.18 14.40 -8.91
CA ALA A 126 -12.75 13.30 -8.12
C ALA A 126 -13.65 13.79 -6.97
N GLY A 127 -13.52 15.06 -6.57
CA GLY A 127 -14.34 15.72 -5.54
C GLY A 127 -13.85 15.47 -4.11
N PRO A 128 -14.42 16.18 -3.12
CA PRO A 128 -13.90 16.28 -1.75
C PRO A 128 -13.96 14.97 -0.94
N ARG A 129 -14.62 13.94 -1.44
CA ARG A 129 -14.73 12.63 -0.77
C ARG A 129 -13.92 11.52 -1.46
N ALA A 130 -13.20 11.84 -2.52
CA ALA A 130 -12.49 10.85 -3.34
C ALA A 130 -11.49 10.01 -2.52
N HIS A 131 -10.84 10.60 -1.51
CA HIS A 131 -9.91 9.90 -0.63
C HIS A 131 -10.56 8.85 0.29
N ARG A 132 -11.90 8.77 0.32
CA ARG A 132 -12.67 7.80 1.11
C ARG A 132 -13.29 6.69 0.26
N ILE A 133 -13.06 6.74 -1.03
CA ILE A 133 -13.62 5.79 -1.97
C ILE A 133 -12.47 5.03 -2.59
N VAL A 134 -12.46 3.74 -2.38
CA VAL A 134 -11.65 2.79 -3.14
C VAL A 134 -12.54 2.13 -4.17
N THR A 135 -11.94 1.61 -5.22
CA THR A 135 -12.70 0.95 -6.30
C THR A 135 -12.39 -0.53 -6.27
N ASP A 136 -13.41 -1.36 -6.31
CA ASP A 136 -13.22 -2.80 -6.41
C ASP A 136 -12.68 -3.20 -7.81
N ARG A 137 -12.44 -4.50 -8.01
CA ARG A 137 -11.92 -5.04 -9.27
C ARG A 137 -12.83 -4.83 -10.46
N ASN A 138 -14.12 -4.55 -10.22
CA ASN A 138 -15.14 -4.31 -11.24
C ASN A 138 -15.38 -2.82 -11.49
N GLY A 139 -14.64 -1.93 -10.82
CA GLY A 139 -14.79 -0.50 -10.92
C GLY A 139 -15.90 0.10 -10.04
N VAL A 140 -16.47 -0.69 -9.11
CA VAL A 140 -17.53 -0.22 -8.21
C VAL A 140 -16.90 0.58 -7.05
N PRO A 141 -17.32 1.83 -6.82
CA PRO A 141 -16.84 2.62 -5.69
C PRO A 141 -17.32 2.08 -4.35
N ILE A 142 -16.40 1.93 -3.40
CA ILE A 142 -16.65 1.45 -2.05
C ILE A 142 -16.19 2.51 -1.04
N ASN A 143 -17.10 2.90 -0.14
CA ASN A 143 -16.76 3.79 0.95
C ASN A 143 -16.09 3.01 2.08
N HIS A 144 -14.80 3.21 2.29
CA HIS A 144 -14.05 2.46 3.29
C HIS A 144 -14.52 2.66 4.75
N ARG A 145 -15.28 3.71 5.06
CA ARG A 145 -15.84 3.90 6.42
C ARG A 145 -16.98 2.93 6.75
N THR A 146 -17.66 2.43 5.74
CA THR A 146 -18.81 1.52 5.89
C THR A 146 -18.57 0.17 5.23
N ALA A 147 -17.40 -0.03 4.66
CA ALA A 147 -17.05 -1.24 3.94
C ALA A 147 -17.01 -2.46 4.88
N THR A 148 -17.57 -3.56 4.41
CA THR A 148 -17.40 -4.87 5.04
C THR A 148 -15.99 -5.42 4.76
N VAL A 149 -15.55 -6.41 5.53
CA VAL A 149 -14.26 -7.08 5.26
C VAL A 149 -14.23 -7.67 3.85
N GLN A 150 -15.33 -8.22 3.37
CA GLN A 150 -15.42 -8.77 2.01
C GLN A 150 -15.24 -7.68 0.96
N GLN A 151 -15.86 -6.52 1.12
CA GLN A 151 -15.66 -5.38 0.22
C GLN A 151 -14.21 -4.90 0.22
N PHE A 152 -13.54 -4.87 1.38
CA PHE A 152 -12.10 -4.59 1.42
C PHE A 152 -11.25 -5.65 0.69
N MET A 153 -11.63 -6.93 0.78
CA MET A 153 -10.98 -7.99 0.00
C MET A 153 -11.18 -7.81 -1.51
N ASP A 154 -12.37 -7.37 -1.92
CA ASP A 154 -12.69 -7.09 -3.34
C ASP A 154 -11.90 -5.90 -3.91
N THR A 155 -11.37 -5.03 -3.04
CA THR A 155 -10.49 -3.92 -3.43
C THR A 155 -8.99 -4.26 -3.35
N ASP A 156 -8.60 -5.46 -2.95
CA ASP A 156 -7.22 -5.87 -2.67
C ASP A 156 -6.53 -5.08 -1.53
N THR A 157 -7.30 -4.46 -0.63
CA THR A 157 -6.75 -3.77 0.55
C THR A 157 -6.64 -4.69 1.76
N VAL A 158 -7.37 -5.79 1.74
CA VAL A 158 -7.39 -6.84 2.76
C VAL A 158 -7.20 -8.20 2.10
N PHE A 159 -6.38 -9.05 2.70
CA PHE A 159 -6.26 -10.47 2.39
C PHE A 159 -6.60 -11.26 3.65
N ALA A 160 -7.55 -12.21 3.56
CA ALA A 160 -8.03 -12.89 4.76
C ALA A 160 -8.55 -14.29 4.49
N GLY A 161 -8.42 -15.16 5.51
CA GLY A 161 -8.89 -16.54 5.48
C GLY A 161 -7.92 -17.50 6.14
N THR A 162 -7.92 -18.75 5.66
CA THR A 162 -6.87 -19.73 6.01
C THR A 162 -5.52 -19.33 5.37
N PRO A 163 -4.40 -19.94 5.76
CA PRO A 163 -3.12 -19.73 5.08
C PRO A 163 -3.21 -19.91 3.56
N ASP A 164 -3.84 -20.98 3.09
CA ASP A 164 -4.04 -21.23 1.65
C ASP A 164 -4.89 -20.15 0.97
N ASP A 165 -5.96 -19.68 1.63
CA ASP A 165 -6.78 -18.58 1.13
C ASP A 165 -5.93 -17.31 0.92
N VAL A 166 -5.13 -16.97 1.92
CA VAL A 166 -4.29 -15.76 1.89
C VAL A 166 -3.18 -15.90 0.85
N PHE A 167 -2.51 -17.03 0.79
CA PHE A 167 -1.50 -17.31 -0.24
C PHE A 167 -2.07 -17.14 -1.65
N ASN A 168 -3.21 -17.76 -1.94
CA ASN A 168 -3.85 -17.67 -3.25
C ASN A 168 -4.27 -16.23 -3.59
N GLN A 169 -4.79 -15.48 -2.62
CA GLN A 169 -5.15 -14.07 -2.81
C GLN A 169 -3.93 -13.21 -3.12
N LEU A 170 -2.83 -13.39 -2.37
CA LEU A 170 -1.57 -12.66 -2.58
C LEU A 170 -0.94 -13.01 -3.92
N GLN A 171 -0.96 -14.30 -4.32
CA GLN A 171 -0.45 -14.75 -5.61
C GLN A 171 -1.24 -14.09 -6.76
N ALA A 172 -2.57 -14.10 -6.67
CA ALA A 172 -3.43 -13.46 -7.67
C ALA A 172 -3.24 -11.95 -7.74
N PHE A 173 -3.07 -11.28 -6.59
CA PHE A 173 -2.73 -9.85 -6.52
C PHE A 173 -1.38 -9.58 -7.18
N ASN A 174 -0.36 -10.34 -6.81
CA ASN A 174 0.99 -10.21 -7.34
C ASN A 174 1.01 -10.31 -8.88
N ALA A 175 0.29 -11.28 -9.43
CA ALA A 175 0.17 -11.45 -10.88
C ALA A 175 -0.51 -10.23 -11.54
N ARG A 176 -1.62 -9.71 -10.96
CA ARG A 176 -2.30 -8.52 -11.47
C ARG A 176 -1.43 -7.27 -11.45
N MET A 177 -0.59 -7.12 -10.42
CA MET A 177 0.33 -5.98 -10.27
C MET A 177 1.58 -6.10 -11.14
N GLY A 178 1.82 -7.25 -11.77
CA GLY A 178 3.00 -7.51 -12.60
C GLY A 178 4.27 -7.77 -11.80
N GLY A 179 4.15 -8.25 -10.58
CA GLY A 179 5.26 -8.55 -9.66
C GLY A 179 5.48 -7.47 -8.62
N VAL A 180 5.31 -7.83 -7.35
CA VAL A 180 5.58 -7.01 -6.16
C VAL A 180 6.48 -7.85 -5.25
N GLY A 181 7.69 -7.39 -4.96
CA GLY A 181 8.67 -8.17 -4.21
C GLY A 181 8.64 -7.92 -2.70
N HIS A 182 7.93 -6.90 -2.25
CA HIS A 182 7.84 -6.56 -0.84
C HIS A 182 6.38 -6.44 -0.40
N LEU A 183 5.97 -7.30 0.52
CA LEU A 183 4.70 -7.14 1.22
C LEU A 183 4.97 -6.58 2.63
N LEU A 184 4.37 -5.43 2.92
CA LEU A 184 4.32 -4.88 4.28
C LEU A 184 3.06 -5.42 4.94
N PHE A 185 3.25 -6.36 5.83
CA PHE A 185 2.19 -7.06 6.53
C PHE A 185 1.59 -6.20 7.64
N PHE A 186 0.34 -5.80 7.47
CA PHE A 186 -0.44 -5.09 8.48
C PHE A 186 -1.27 -6.11 9.27
N GLY A 187 -0.61 -6.78 10.20
CA GLY A 187 -1.18 -7.91 10.96
C GLY A 187 -1.69 -7.56 12.35
N GLN A 188 -1.70 -6.27 12.69
CA GLN A 188 -2.13 -5.74 13.98
C GLN A 188 -2.86 -4.42 13.78
N GLY A 189 -3.83 -4.12 14.63
CA GLY A 189 -4.55 -2.84 14.64
C GLY A 189 -6.00 -3.00 15.05
N GLY A 190 -6.72 -1.88 15.13
CA GLY A 190 -8.12 -1.87 15.50
C GLY A 190 -8.37 -2.46 16.88
N HIS A 191 -9.30 -3.40 16.95
CA HIS A 191 -9.71 -4.08 18.19
C HIS A 191 -9.12 -5.49 18.33
N LEU A 192 -8.09 -5.84 17.54
CA LEU A 192 -7.47 -7.15 17.61
C LEU A 192 -6.76 -7.37 18.95
N SER A 193 -7.03 -8.50 19.61
CA SER A 193 -6.36 -8.85 20.86
C SER A 193 -4.87 -9.15 20.62
N HIS A 194 -4.06 -9.04 21.68
CA HIS A 194 -2.64 -9.37 21.61
C HIS A 194 -2.39 -10.83 21.20
N GLU A 195 -3.16 -11.75 21.71
CA GLU A 195 -3.02 -13.18 21.38
C GLU A 195 -3.43 -13.46 19.93
N ASP A 196 -4.51 -12.85 19.45
CA ASP A 196 -4.90 -12.95 18.04
C ASP A 196 -3.82 -12.31 17.11
N ALA A 197 -3.22 -11.19 17.51
CA ALA A 197 -2.16 -10.56 16.74
C ALA A 197 -0.91 -11.46 16.65
N LYS A 198 -0.50 -12.07 17.76
CA LYS A 198 0.62 -13.03 17.79
C LYS A 198 0.34 -14.23 16.87
N GLU A 199 -0.84 -14.82 16.99
CA GLU A 199 -1.21 -15.99 16.21
C GLU A 199 -1.34 -15.65 14.72
N ASN A 200 -1.90 -14.49 14.39
CA ASN A 200 -1.97 -13.98 13.02
C ASN A 200 -0.56 -13.87 12.38
N ILE A 201 0.38 -13.27 13.11
CA ILE A 201 1.78 -13.12 12.65
C ILE A 201 2.45 -14.49 12.53
N ARG A 202 2.24 -15.39 13.49
CA ARG A 202 2.80 -16.75 13.46
C ARG A 202 2.32 -17.53 12.24
N LEU A 203 1.00 -17.60 12.04
CA LEU A 203 0.41 -18.31 10.89
C LEU A 203 0.88 -17.73 9.56
N PHE A 204 0.96 -16.41 9.45
CA PHE A 204 1.48 -15.78 8.24
C PHE A 204 2.93 -16.14 7.97
N GLY A 205 3.78 -16.13 9.01
CA GLY A 205 5.22 -16.38 8.84
C GLY A 205 5.60 -17.85 8.68
N THR A 206 4.73 -18.78 9.04
CA THR A 206 5.03 -20.23 8.97
C THR A 206 4.26 -20.97 7.90
N ASP A 207 3.04 -20.51 7.57
CA ASP A 207 2.08 -21.31 6.81
C ASP A 207 1.59 -20.61 5.52
N VAL A 208 1.89 -19.32 5.30
CA VAL A 208 1.62 -18.55 4.09
C VAL A 208 2.91 -18.35 3.29
#